data_0c3bb984d48a9beafb8a8d26c1bc9aa0
#
_entry.id   0c3bb984d48a9beafb8a8d26c1bc9aa0
#
_cell.length_a   1.000
_cell.length_b   1.000
_cell.length_c   1.000
_cell.angle_alpha   90.00
_cell.angle_beta   90.00
_cell.angle_gamma   90.00
#
_symmetry.space_group_name_H-M   'P 1'
#
loop_
_entity.id
_entity.type
_entity.pdbx_description
1 polymer ?
#
loop_
_entity_poly.entity_id
_entity_poly.type
_entity_poly.pdbx_seq_one_letter_code
_entity_poly.pdbx_strand_id
1 'polypeptide(L)'
;MPSYTAPVKDMMFLFEKLRDNKNYNELEKYNEVSADLVKDILEEAAKINQNLILPLAKAGDENPAILENGVVRTPPGYKEAYQKYIEDGWTSLSCDPKYGGQGMPKTVSAFFDEMLSSASLSFKLYSELSIGAYNCINHHASDEIKDKYLPKIVEGKWSGTMCLTEPVCGTDLGLLKTKAVKQSDDTYKISGQKIFITSGDHDLTENIIHLVLARSTDSPAGTKGISLFLVPKFIVNEDGSVGQRNGISTGSIESKMGIKGSATCVLNFDEATGYMIGNKDKGLSAMFTMMNLERIVVGVQGLGISEIAYQNSLAYAKERKQGKTNNSKSTNGADFIIDHADIRRSLLNMKSIIEGERALCFWLSQQTEVSLYHPDEKIKQEALDYVSLMTPVVKSLFTDLAMEITNDAMQIHGGYGYTKDQGIEQLYRDNRITPIYEGTNSVQAADLVFRKLSNKNGDVINKFLDMIKSECDSKNEKVKTFSKELNHYLDILSKFTDWIKDKHKIEKDDVSAAANDYLRSLGYVSIAYAWIKILDVSFSDFEKNKEFYSDKINTAKFYFDKVLPRAEYHYKSAISGSSNIMNFKFN
;
A
#
# COMPACT_ATOMS: atom_id res chain seq x y z
N MET A 1 2.69 -12.59 -22.37
CA MET A 1 2.79 -11.57 -21.29
C MET A 1 1.43 -11.38 -20.68
N PRO A 2 1.34 -11.11 -19.37
CA PRO A 2 0.08 -10.70 -18.75
C PRO A 2 -0.53 -9.51 -19.48
N SER A 3 -1.85 -9.53 -19.64
CA SER A 3 -2.64 -8.41 -20.12
C SER A 3 -3.31 -7.73 -18.93
N TYR A 4 -3.58 -6.45 -19.04
CA TYR A 4 -4.26 -5.68 -18.01
C TYR A 4 -5.29 -4.74 -18.63
N THR A 5 -6.46 -4.69 -18.04
CA THR A 5 -7.50 -3.71 -18.33
C THR A 5 -7.90 -3.04 -17.03
N ALA A 6 -7.68 -1.74 -16.91
CA ALA A 6 -8.01 -1.02 -15.69
C ALA A 6 -9.50 -1.15 -15.36
N PRO A 7 -9.88 -1.48 -14.12
CA PRO A 7 -11.27 -1.70 -13.72
C PRO A 7 -12.01 -0.37 -13.48
N VAL A 8 -11.94 0.56 -14.45
CA VAL A 8 -12.50 1.93 -14.35
C VAL A 8 -13.98 1.92 -13.98
N LYS A 9 -14.74 0.96 -14.52
CA LYS A 9 -16.17 0.84 -14.20
C LYS A 9 -16.41 0.55 -12.71
N ASP A 10 -15.58 -0.29 -12.10
CA ASP A 10 -15.67 -0.62 -10.67
C ASP A 10 -15.21 0.57 -9.81
N MET A 11 -14.12 1.22 -10.19
CA MET A 11 -13.61 2.41 -9.53
C MET A 11 -14.62 3.56 -9.56
N MET A 12 -15.24 3.81 -10.70
CA MET A 12 -16.32 4.80 -10.83
C MET A 12 -17.56 4.44 -10.01
N PHE A 13 -17.92 3.15 -9.95
CA PHE A 13 -19.00 2.70 -9.06
C PHE A 13 -18.72 3.07 -7.60
N LEU A 14 -17.51 2.85 -7.10
CA LEU A 14 -17.14 3.25 -5.74
C LEU A 14 -17.20 4.77 -5.57
N PHE A 15 -16.62 5.52 -6.52
CA PHE A 15 -16.58 6.96 -6.45
C PHE A 15 -17.97 7.60 -6.50
N GLU A 16 -18.85 7.14 -7.38
CA GLU A 16 -20.19 7.70 -7.55
C GLU A 16 -21.16 7.26 -6.45
N LYS A 17 -21.02 6.03 -5.93
CA LYS A 17 -22.03 5.39 -5.08
C LYS A 17 -21.65 5.26 -3.63
N LEU A 18 -20.34 5.16 -3.32
CA LEU A 18 -19.85 5.04 -1.96
C LEU A 18 -19.14 6.32 -1.46
N ARG A 19 -19.08 7.37 -2.30
CA ARG A 19 -18.55 8.66 -1.91
C ARG A 19 -19.47 9.39 -0.93
N ASP A 20 -20.79 9.15 -0.99
CA ASP A 20 -21.76 9.84 -0.17
C ASP A 20 -21.60 9.47 1.31
N ASN A 21 -20.79 10.26 1.99
CA ASN A 21 -20.48 10.18 3.41
C ASN A 21 -20.63 11.59 3.98
N LYS A 22 -21.43 11.75 5.03
CA LYS A 22 -21.72 13.04 5.63
C LYS A 22 -20.45 13.87 5.88
N ASN A 23 -19.44 13.27 6.50
CA ASN A 23 -18.21 13.97 6.86
C ASN A 23 -17.36 14.29 5.61
N TYR A 24 -17.38 13.43 4.59
CA TYR A 24 -16.66 13.67 3.34
C TYR A 24 -17.30 14.78 2.50
N ASN A 25 -18.63 14.89 2.52
CA ASN A 25 -19.36 15.93 1.79
C ASN A 25 -19.17 17.34 2.39
N GLU A 26 -18.67 17.44 3.61
CA GLU A 26 -18.31 18.71 4.27
C GLU A 26 -16.91 19.24 3.87
N LEU A 27 -16.17 18.48 3.02
CA LEU A 27 -14.83 18.89 2.53
C LEU A 27 -14.94 19.87 1.36
N GLU A 28 -15.03 21.17 1.64
CA GLU A 28 -15.14 22.23 0.63
C GLU A 28 -14.07 22.13 -0.46
N LYS A 29 -12.87 21.68 -0.11
CA LYS A 29 -11.73 21.50 -1.04
C LYS A 29 -12.07 20.68 -2.28
N TYR A 30 -13.02 19.77 -2.20
CA TYR A 30 -13.36 18.84 -3.27
C TYR A 30 -14.73 19.07 -3.91
N ASN A 31 -15.37 20.23 -3.64
CA ASN A 31 -16.69 20.57 -4.19
C ASN A 31 -16.70 20.64 -5.73
N GLU A 32 -15.57 21.02 -6.34
CA GLU A 32 -15.42 21.11 -7.79
C GLU A 32 -15.02 19.80 -8.47
N VAL A 33 -14.73 18.74 -7.69
CA VAL A 33 -14.32 17.43 -8.23
C VAL A 33 -15.56 16.64 -8.64
N SER A 34 -15.95 16.77 -9.90
CA SER A 34 -17.09 16.08 -10.48
C SER A 34 -16.77 14.61 -10.83
N ALA A 35 -17.82 13.78 -10.94
CA ALA A 35 -17.67 12.40 -11.40
C ALA A 35 -17.15 12.32 -12.85
N ASP A 36 -17.56 13.24 -13.73
CA ASP A 36 -17.09 13.28 -15.12
C ASP A 36 -15.58 13.58 -15.17
N LEU A 37 -15.10 14.56 -14.39
CA LEU A 37 -13.66 14.85 -14.30
C LEU A 37 -12.87 13.62 -13.81
N VAL A 38 -13.36 12.95 -12.76
CA VAL A 38 -12.68 11.75 -12.23
C VAL A 38 -12.69 10.62 -13.25
N LYS A 39 -13.77 10.44 -13.98
CA LYS A 39 -13.86 9.45 -15.06
C LYS A 39 -12.83 9.72 -16.15
N ASP A 40 -12.71 10.96 -16.61
CA ASP A 40 -11.73 11.35 -17.63
C ASP A 40 -10.30 11.08 -17.14
N ILE A 41 -9.98 11.45 -15.90
CA ILE A 41 -8.67 11.14 -15.27
C ILE A 41 -8.41 9.64 -15.24
N LEU A 42 -9.39 8.82 -14.82
CA LEU A 42 -9.21 7.37 -14.73
C LEU A 42 -9.09 6.70 -16.10
N GLU A 43 -9.78 7.21 -17.13
CA GLU A 43 -9.66 6.72 -18.52
C GLU A 43 -8.26 7.04 -19.11
N GLU A 44 -7.72 8.24 -18.85
CA GLU A 44 -6.34 8.57 -19.26
C GLU A 44 -5.30 7.79 -18.44
N ALA A 45 -5.53 7.62 -17.11
CA ALA A 45 -4.72 6.75 -16.28
C ALA A 45 -4.70 5.30 -16.78
N ALA A 46 -5.84 4.78 -17.23
CA ALA A 46 -5.93 3.46 -17.84
C ALA A 46 -5.06 3.36 -19.09
N LYS A 47 -5.12 4.36 -19.98
CA LYS A 47 -4.34 4.38 -21.25
C LYS A 47 -2.83 4.35 -21.00
N ILE A 48 -2.32 5.22 -20.11
CA ILE A 48 -0.88 5.26 -19.84
C ILE A 48 -0.42 3.94 -19.20
N ASN A 49 -1.16 3.41 -18.22
CA ASN A 49 -0.79 2.18 -17.52
C ASN A 49 -0.83 0.96 -18.44
N GLN A 50 -1.86 0.82 -19.29
CA GLN A 50 -2.01 -0.33 -20.18
C GLN A 50 -1.04 -0.31 -21.36
N ASN A 51 -0.78 0.87 -21.94
CA ASN A 51 -0.05 0.97 -23.20
C ASN A 51 1.42 1.30 -23.04
N LEU A 52 1.79 2.11 -22.02
CA LEU A 52 3.16 2.56 -21.82
C LEU A 52 3.86 1.82 -20.67
N ILE A 53 3.20 1.68 -19.53
CA ILE A 53 3.84 1.16 -18.30
C ILE A 53 3.85 -0.36 -18.25
N LEU A 54 2.76 -1.03 -18.64
CA LEU A 54 2.67 -2.50 -18.59
C LEU A 54 3.82 -3.23 -19.31
N PRO A 55 4.25 -2.82 -20.51
CA PRO A 55 5.39 -3.46 -21.18
C PRO A 55 6.71 -3.39 -20.40
N LEU A 56 6.87 -2.37 -19.53
CA LEU A 56 8.07 -2.17 -18.72
C LEU A 56 8.23 -3.24 -17.63
N ALA A 57 7.14 -3.87 -17.19
CA ALA A 57 7.21 -4.94 -16.20
C ALA A 57 8.12 -6.09 -16.66
N LYS A 58 7.91 -6.57 -17.89
CA LYS A 58 8.76 -7.62 -18.50
C LYS A 58 10.16 -7.08 -18.84
N ALA A 59 10.23 -5.90 -19.45
CA ALA A 59 11.51 -5.29 -19.81
C ALA A 59 12.44 -5.17 -18.59
N GLY A 60 11.90 -4.73 -17.44
CA GLY A 60 12.66 -4.59 -16.18
C GLY A 60 13.03 -5.93 -15.52
N ASP A 61 12.25 -6.99 -15.69
CA ASP A 61 12.61 -8.32 -15.17
C ASP A 61 13.71 -9.00 -16.01
N GLU A 62 13.66 -8.82 -17.33
CA GLU A 62 14.65 -9.39 -18.26
C GLU A 62 15.95 -8.57 -18.31
N ASN A 63 15.88 -7.26 -18.14
CA ASN A 63 17.01 -6.32 -18.16
C ASN A 63 16.98 -5.49 -16.88
N PRO A 64 17.43 -6.02 -15.75
CA PRO A 64 17.36 -5.34 -14.45
C PRO A 64 18.16 -4.04 -14.44
N ALA A 65 17.87 -3.15 -13.48
CA ALA A 65 18.71 -2.01 -13.19
C ALA A 65 20.14 -2.46 -12.86
N ILE A 66 21.15 -1.71 -13.33
CA ILE A 66 22.57 -2.03 -13.14
C ILE A 66 23.33 -0.84 -12.58
N LEU A 67 24.41 -1.12 -11.82
CA LEU A 67 25.39 -0.13 -11.39
C LEU A 67 26.62 -0.22 -12.30
N GLU A 68 26.87 0.82 -13.07
CA GLU A 68 28.00 0.88 -14.00
C GLU A 68 28.76 2.19 -13.82
N ASN A 69 30.07 2.10 -13.55
CA ASN A 69 30.95 3.26 -13.35
C ASN A 69 30.41 4.29 -12.32
N GLY A 70 29.81 3.79 -11.22
CA GLY A 70 29.26 4.63 -10.16
C GLY A 70 27.94 5.31 -10.49
N VAL A 71 27.28 4.92 -11.58
CA VAL A 71 25.96 5.40 -12.02
C VAL A 71 24.99 4.24 -12.12
N VAL A 72 23.82 4.39 -11.52
CA VAL A 72 22.73 3.42 -11.70
C VAL A 72 21.99 3.72 -12.99
N ARG A 73 21.94 2.71 -13.85
CA ARG A 73 21.19 2.73 -15.11
C ARG A 73 19.88 1.98 -14.93
N THR A 74 18.79 2.62 -15.29
CA THR A 74 17.46 2.01 -15.31
C THR A 74 17.27 1.12 -16.55
N PRO A 75 16.32 0.18 -16.52
CA PRO A 75 16.01 -0.70 -17.66
C PRO A 75 15.67 0.07 -18.93
N PRO A 76 15.82 -0.56 -20.12
CA PRO A 76 15.39 0.02 -21.37
C PRO A 76 13.91 0.45 -21.35
N GLY A 77 13.61 1.63 -21.89
CA GLY A 77 12.25 2.20 -21.98
C GLY A 77 11.79 2.93 -20.71
N TYR A 78 12.48 2.76 -19.56
CA TYR A 78 12.07 3.42 -18.31
C TYR A 78 12.23 4.95 -18.39
N LYS A 79 13.29 5.42 -19.01
CA LYS A 79 13.57 6.86 -19.09
C LYS A 79 12.54 7.60 -19.94
N GLU A 80 12.24 7.05 -21.11
CA GLU A 80 11.24 7.60 -22.01
C GLU A 80 9.83 7.56 -21.40
N ALA A 81 9.50 6.45 -20.73
CA ALA A 81 8.23 6.32 -20.05
C ALA A 81 8.12 7.26 -18.84
N TYR A 82 9.20 7.44 -18.07
CA TYR A 82 9.21 8.38 -16.94
C TYR A 82 9.07 9.83 -17.43
N GLN A 83 9.74 10.20 -18.52
CA GLN A 83 9.60 11.52 -19.13
C GLN A 83 8.14 11.79 -19.53
N LYS A 84 7.48 10.83 -20.20
CA LYS A 84 6.06 10.95 -20.56
C LYS A 84 5.15 11.01 -19.33
N TYR A 85 5.45 10.21 -18.31
CA TYR A 85 4.71 10.18 -17.06
C TYR A 85 4.72 11.54 -16.33
N ILE A 86 5.87 12.23 -16.29
CA ILE A 86 5.96 13.56 -15.67
C ILE A 86 5.36 14.66 -16.55
N GLU A 87 5.53 14.58 -17.88
CA GLU A 87 4.92 15.53 -18.83
C GLU A 87 3.39 15.53 -18.76
N ASP A 88 2.78 14.36 -18.54
CA ASP A 88 1.33 14.22 -18.35
C ASP A 88 0.87 14.58 -16.92
N GLY A 89 1.79 14.95 -16.01
CA GLY A 89 1.47 15.45 -14.68
C GLY A 89 1.11 14.38 -13.64
N TRP A 90 1.41 13.10 -13.87
CA TRP A 90 1.01 12.03 -12.95
C TRP A 90 1.72 12.06 -11.59
N THR A 91 2.89 12.67 -11.49
CA THR A 91 3.59 12.90 -10.22
C THR A 91 2.90 13.93 -9.32
N SER A 92 2.08 14.82 -9.90
CA SER A 92 1.50 15.97 -9.23
C SER A 92 0.04 15.79 -8.80
N LEU A 93 -0.57 14.63 -9.13
CA LEU A 93 -2.02 14.39 -9.06
C LEU A 93 -2.65 14.81 -7.72
N SER A 94 -2.09 14.40 -6.57
CA SER A 94 -2.63 14.73 -5.25
C SER A 94 -1.82 15.78 -4.48
N CYS A 95 -0.81 16.39 -5.11
CA CYS A 95 0.02 17.43 -4.49
C CYS A 95 -0.71 18.77 -4.42
N ASP A 96 -0.26 19.65 -3.51
CA ASP A 96 -0.85 20.96 -3.29
C ASP A 96 -0.62 21.88 -4.51
N PRO A 97 -1.67 22.59 -5.00
CA PRO A 97 -1.55 23.58 -6.06
C PRO A 97 -0.53 24.69 -5.77
N LYS A 98 -0.27 25.01 -4.49
CA LYS A 98 0.78 25.97 -4.09
C LYS A 98 2.15 25.63 -4.69
N TYR A 99 2.45 24.34 -4.86
CA TYR A 99 3.73 23.83 -5.38
C TYR A 99 3.62 23.26 -6.81
N GLY A 100 2.51 23.55 -7.52
CA GLY A 100 2.28 23.07 -8.87
C GLY A 100 1.53 21.72 -8.95
N GLY A 101 0.95 21.26 -7.84
CA GLY A 101 0.11 20.06 -7.79
C GLY A 101 -1.28 20.27 -8.36
N GLN A 102 -1.96 19.18 -8.67
CA GLN A 102 -3.34 19.21 -9.21
C GLN A 102 -4.41 19.21 -8.11
N GLY A 103 -4.05 18.90 -6.86
CA GLY A 103 -4.95 18.92 -5.72
C GLY A 103 -6.06 17.87 -5.74
N MET A 104 -5.93 16.82 -6.57
CA MET A 104 -6.93 15.76 -6.66
C MET A 104 -7.06 14.97 -5.35
N PRO A 105 -8.26 14.42 -5.09
CA PRO A 105 -8.52 13.61 -3.91
C PRO A 105 -7.60 12.37 -3.79
N LYS A 106 -7.29 11.97 -2.56
CA LYS A 106 -6.57 10.72 -2.27
C LYS A 106 -7.34 9.49 -2.76
N THR A 107 -8.68 9.56 -2.78
CA THR A 107 -9.53 8.53 -3.38
C THR A 107 -9.22 8.30 -4.86
N VAL A 108 -8.93 9.37 -5.62
CA VAL A 108 -8.54 9.28 -7.03
C VAL A 108 -7.11 8.79 -7.19
N SER A 109 -6.17 9.31 -6.37
CA SER A 109 -4.78 8.83 -6.43
C SER A 109 -4.63 7.37 -6.01
N ALA A 110 -5.46 6.86 -5.09
CA ALA A 110 -5.45 5.44 -4.71
C ALA A 110 -5.85 4.53 -5.88
N PHE A 111 -6.82 4.92 -6.71
CA PHE A 111 -7.16 4.20 -7.94
C PHE A 111 -6.02 4.23 -8.96
N PHE A 112 -5.38 5.38 -9.12
CA PHE A 112 -4.19 5.48 -9.96
C PHE A 112 -3.05 4.59 -9.46
N ASP A 113 -2.79 4.57 -8.16
CA ASP A 113 -1.79 3.72 -7.51
C ASP A 113 -2.06 2.22 -7.72
N GLU A 114 -3.33 1.80 -7.68
CA GLU A 114 -3.73 0.43 -8.02
C GLU A 114 -3.42 0.10 -9.48
N MET A 115 -3.80 0.96 -10.42
CA MET A 115 -3.53 0.77 -11.85
C MET A 115 -2.02 0.68 -12.13
N LEU A 116 -1.24 1.56 -11.53
CA LEU A 116 0.22 1.60 -11.70
C LEU A 116 0.89 0.36 -11.11
N SER A 117 0.41 -0.11 -9.95
CA SER A 117 0.88 -1.36 -9.32
C SER A 117 0.53 -2.59 -10.15
N SER A 118 -0.63 -2.60 -10.80
CA SER A 118 -1.04 -3.67 -11.73
C SER A 118 -0.16 -3.68 -12.98
N ALA A 119 0.19 -2.51 -13.51
CA ALA A 119 0.97 -2.40 -14.73
C ALA A 119 2.45 -2.73 -14.52
N SER A 120 3.12 -2.10 -13.54
CA SER A 120 4.52 -2.38 -13.22
C SER A 120 4.91 -1.87 -11.84
N LEU A 121 4.97 -2.76 -10.86
CA LEU A 121 5.46 -2.40 -9.53
C LEU A 121 6.91 -1.87 -9.57
N SER A 122 7.78 -2.45 -10.40
CA SER A 122 9.16 -2.00 -10.55
C SER A 122 9.30 -0.55 -10.99
N PHE A 123 8.48 -0.12 -11.95
CA PHE A 123 8.46 1.27 -12.44
C PHE A 123 7.85 2.21 -11.38
N LYS A 124 6.73 1.80 -10.78
CA LYS A 124 6.03 2.58 -9.75
C LYS A 124 6.96 3.05 -8.64
N LEU A 125 7.86 2.20 -8.17
CA LEU A 125 8.76 2.50 -7.06
C LEU A 125 9.71 3.70 -7.30
N TYR A 126 9.91 4.14 -8.54
CA TYR A 126 10.69 5.35 -8.83
C TYR A 126 9.91 6.65 -8.56
N SER A 127 8.59 6.64 -8.68
CA SER A 127 7.75 7.83 -8.43
C SER A 127 7.11 7.82 -7.04
N GLU A 128 6.79 6.65 -6.51
CA GLU A 128 6.04 6.48 -5.25
C GLU A 128 6.71 7.16 -4.05
N LEU A 129 8.01 6.88 -3.81
CA LEU A 129 8.71 7.45 -2.66
C LEU A 129 8.86 8.98 -2.76
N SER A 130 8.76 9.54 -3.97
CA SER A 130 8.77 10.99 -4.16
C SER A 130 7.54 11.65 -3.55
N ILE A 131 6.36 11.02 -3.67
CA ILE A 131 5.12 11.50 -3.03
C ILE A 131 5.22 11.41 -1.50
N GLY A 132 5.79 10.32 -0.98
CA GLY A 132 6.06 10.17 0.45
C GLY A 132 7.00 11.25 0.97
N ALA A 133 8.12 11.50 0.26
CA ALA A 133 9.06 12.56 0.59
C ALA A 133 8.42 13.95 0.51
N TYR A 134 7.62 14.23 -0.54
CA TYR A 134 6.83 15.44 -0.66
C TYR A 134 5.96 15.68 0.58
N ASN A 135 5.17 14.68 1.00
CA ASN A 135 4.30 14.81 2.16
C ASN A 135 5.08 15.08 3.45
N CYS A 136 6.22 14.40 3.65
CA CYS A 136 7.06 14.60 4.82
C CYS A 136 7.67 16.02 4.85
N ILE A 137 8.21 16.49 3.74
CA ILE A 137 8.78 17.84 3.60
C ILE A 137 7.68 18.89 3.79
N ASN A 138 6.56 18.73 3.11
CA ASN A 138 5.43 19.68 3.20
C ASN A 138 4.89 19.85 4.62
N HIS A 139 4.91 18.76 5.41
CA HIS A 139 4.38 18.80 6.78
C HIS A 139 5.39 19.29 7.81
N HIS A 140 6.68 18.99 7.65
CA HIS A 140 7.68 19.17 8.73
C HIS A 140 8.81 20.17 8.42
N ALA A 141 9.05 20.52 7.16
CA ALA A 141 10.14 21.43 6.80
C ALA A 141 9.77 22.90 7.01
N SER A 142 10.80 23.76 7.08
CA SER A 142 10.62 25.21 7.00
C SER A 142 10.08 25.64 5.64
N ASP A 143 9.46 26.81 5.56
CA ASP A 143 8.92 27.30 4.29
C ASP A 143 10.03 27.52 3.24
N GLU A 144 11.22 27.92 3.66
CA GLU A 144 12.39 28.04 2.77
C GLU A 144 12.74 26.71 2.11
N ILE A 145 12.78 25.61 2.88
CA ILE A 145 13.04 24.26 2.34
C ILE A 145 11.89 23.83 1.44
N LYS A 146 10.63 24.06 1.82
CA LYS A 146 9.48 23.72 1.00
C LYS A 146 9.52 24.43 -0.35
N ASP A 147 9.69 25.74 -0.36
CA ASP A 147 9.68 26.54 -1.58
C ASP A 147 10.88 26.20 -2.51
N LYS A 148 12.01 25.77 -1.93
CA LYS A 148 13.19 25.37 -2.70
C LYS A 148 13.07 23.96 -3.33
N TYR A 149 12.47 22.99 -2.63
CA TYR A 149 12.52 21.58 -3.04
C TYR A 149 11.20 21.04 -3.59
N LEU A 150 10.05 21.46 -3.03
CA LEU A 150 8.76 20.86 -3.39
C LEU A 150 8.35 21.08 -4.84
N PRO A 151 8.52 22.26 -5.46
CA PRO A 151 8.11 22.45 -6.86
C PRO A 151 8.77 21.44 -7.80
N LYS A 152 10.08 21.19 -7.65
CA LYS A 152 10.84 20.25 -8.49
C LYS A 152 10.45 18.78 -8.24
N ILE A 153 10.08 18.44 -7.00
CA ILE A 153 9.56 17.10 -6.67
C ILE A 153 8.17 16.90 -7.28
N VAL A 154 7.29 17.90 -7.20
CA VAL A 154 5.94 17.87 -7.77
C VAL A 154 5.99 17.76 -9.30
N GLU A 155 6.90 18.51 -9.95
CA GLU A 155 7.15 18.39 -11.39
C GLU A 155 7.72 17.01 -11.80
N GLY A 156 8.19 16.19 -10.86
CA GLY A 156 8.87 14.92 -11.13
C GLY A 156 10.29 15.05 -11.67
N LYS A 157 10.83 16.27 -11.76
CA LYS A 157 12.23 16.53 -12.16
C LYS A 157 13.22 16.09 -11.11
N TRP A 158 12.84 16.13 -9.85
CA TRP A 158 13.59 15.57 -8.73
C TRP A 158 12.77 14.45 -8.07
N SER A 159 13.46 13.40 -7.64
CA SER A 159 12.83 12.31 -6.90
C SER A 159 13.15 12.39 -5.40
N GLY A 160 12.38 11.68 -4.60
CA GLY A 160 12.58 11.56 -3.17
C GLY A 160 12.85 10.12 -2.75
N THR A 161 13.57 9.92 -1.65
CA THR A 161 13.79 8.60 -1.07
C THR A 161 13.69 8.62 0.45
N MET A 162 13.54 7.43 1.04
CA MET A 162 13.50 7.20 2.48
C MET A 162 14.70 6.35 2.91
N CYS A 163 15.62 6.91 3.72
CA CYS A 163 16.90 6.30 4.09
C CYS A 163 16.93 5.99 5.60
N LEU A 164 16.44 4.80 5.99
CA LEU A 164 16.34 4.35 7.38
C LEU A 164 17.34 3.24 7.71
N THR A 165 17.21 2.12 6.98
CA THR A 165 17.85 0.84 7.27
C THR A 165 19.37 0.90 7.11
N GLU A 166 20.07 0.28 8.06
CA GLU A 166 21.52 0.11 8.03
C GLU A 166 21.90 -1.37 8.17
N PRO A 167 23.13 -1.79 7.89
CA PRO A 167 23.56 -3.19 8.04
C PRO A 167 23.29 -3.79 9.43
N VAL A 168 23.23 -2.95 10.45
CA VAL A 168 23.03 -3.37 11.85
C VAL A 168 21.62 -3.17 12.36
N CYS A 169 20.76 -2.50 11.61
CA CYS A 169 19.38 -2.22 12.05
C CYS A 169 18.39 -2.08 10.88
N GLY A 170 17.26 -2.76 10.99
CA GLY A 170 16.10 -2.60 10.11
C GLY A 170 14.88 -2.23 10.95
N THR A 171 14.32 -3.20 11.67
CA THR A 171 13.16 -2.98 12.56
C THR A 171 13.52 -2.14 13.78
N ASP A 172 14.66 -2.39 14.43
CA ASP A 172 15.14 -1.63 15.59
C ASP A 172 16.05 -0.48 15.15
N LEU A 173 15.43 0.64 14.78
CA LEU A 173 16.16 1.86 14.38
C LEU A 173 16.93 2.51 15.53
N GLY A 174 16.71 2.11 16.79
CA GLY A 174 17.48 2.58 17.93
C GLY A 174 18.99 2.29 17.82
N LEU A 175 19.34 1.27 17.01
CA LEU A 175 20.71 0.81 16.78
C LEU A 175 21.45 1.55 15.65
N LEU A 176 20.81 2.50 14.96
CA LEU A 176 21.42 3.21 13.83
C LEU A 176 22.73 3.91 14.21
N LYS A 177 23.69 3.88 13.30
CA LYS A 177 25.05 4.41 13.46
C LYS A 177 25.36 5.64 12.61
N THR A 178 24.52 5.95 11.59
CA THR A 178 24.70 7.16 10.78
C THR A 178 24.69 8.39 11.67
N LYS A 179 25.72 9.25 11.51
CA LYS A 179 25.97 10.44 12.33
C LYS A 179 25.65 11.71 11.56
N ALA A 180 25.25 12.74 12.30
CA ALA A 180 25.06 14.10 11.81
C ALA A 180 25.86 15.05 12.68
N VAL A 181 26.78 15.81 12.09
CA VAL A 181 27.63 16.79 12.78
C VAL A 181 27.20 18.19 12.35
N LYS A 182 26.69 18.98 13.30
CA LYS A 182 26.27 20.36 13.04
C LYS A 182 27.43 21.24 12.61
N GLN A 183 27.22 22.09 11.59
CA GLN A 183 28.17 23.06 11.09
C GLN A 183 27.79 24.48 11.58
N SER A 184 28.70 25.45 11.36
CA SER A 184 28.51 26.84 11.75
C SER A 184 27.45 27.60 10.94
N ASP A 185 27.10 27.08 9.76
CA ASP A 185 26.08 27.62 8.84
C ASP A 185 24.70 26.93 8.99
N ASP A 186 24.47 26.28 10.12
CA ASP A 186 23.25 25.50 10.44
C ASP A 186 23.02 24.28 9.54
N THR A 187 23.91 23.94 8.62
CA THR A 187 23.89 22.67 7.90
C THR A 187 24.45 21.53 8.77
N TYR A 188 24.38 20.31 8.27
CA TYR A 188 24.93 19.12 8.93
C TYR A 188 25.78 18.32 7.96
N LYS A 189 26.89 17.74 8.47
CA LYS A 189 27.66 16.72 7.77
C LYS A 189 27.17 15.34 8.17
N ILE A 190 26.63 14.61 7.19
CA ILE A 190 26.04 13.28 7.38
C ILE A 190 27.07 12.24 6.94
N SER A 191 27.36 11.27 7.84
CA SER A 191 28.33 10.19 7.56
C SER A 191 27.76 8.85 8.04
N GLY A 192 27.77 7.85 7.15
CA GLY A 192 27.28 6.49 7.42
C GLY A 192 26.85 5.76 6.18
N GLN A 193 26.26 4.59 6.36
CA GLN A 193 25.77 3.75 5.27
C GLN A 193 24.30 3.39 5.47
N LYS A 194 23.52 3.48 4.41
CA LYS A 194 22.13 3.05 4.34
C LYS A 194 21.99 1.94 3.31
N ILE A 195 21.20 0.90 3.63
CA ILE A 195 20.99 -0.27 2.76
C ILE A 195 19.53 -0.45 2.44
N PHE A 196 19.25 -1.20 1.37
CA PHE A 196 17.89 -1.44 0.87
C PHE A 196 17.12 -0.18 0.49
N ILE A 197 17.82 0.84 0.00
CA ILE A 197 17.21 2.11 -0.37
C ILE A 197 16.58 2.00 -1.75
N THR A 198 15.25 1.93 -1.77
CA THR A 198 14.44 1.93 -2.99
C THR A 198 14.68 3.22 -3.77
N SER A 199 14.99 3.09 -5.06
CA SER A 199 15.29 4.22 -5.95
C SER A 199 16.37 5.16 -5.39
N GLY A 200 17.31 4.60 -4.59
CA GLY A 200 18.35 5.36 -3.93
C GLY A 200 19.29 6.07 -4.90
N ASP A 201 19.48 5.51 -6.09
CA ASP A 201 20.16 6.14 -7.22
C ASP A 201 19.54 5.65 -8.53
N HIS A 202 19.47 6.51 -9.53
CA HIS A 202 18.97 6.23 -10.87
C HIS A 202 19.26 7.40 -11.82
N ASP A 203 18.97 7.20 -13.12
CA ASP A 203 19.20 8.17 -14.20
C ASP A 203 17.91 8.77 -14.77
N LEU A 204 16.78 8.72 -14.03
CA LEU A 204 15.49 9.23 -14.47
C LEU A 204 15.28 10.72 -14.16
N THR A 205 15.94 11.24 -13.10
CA THR A 205 15.72 12.62 -12.61
C THR A 205 17.03 13.38 -12.50
N GLU A 206 16.94 14.71 -12.51
CA GLU A 206 18.10 15.62 -12.39
C GLU A 206 18.75 15.57 -11.00
N ASN A 207 17.94 15.35 -9.96
CA ASN A 207 18.40 15.25 -8.57
C ASN A 207 17.57 14.22 -7.79
N ILE A 208 18.13 13.72 -6.68
CA ILE A 208 17.45 12.82 -5.76
C ILE A 208 17.58 13.43 -4.35
N ILE A 209 16.45 13.56 -3.68
CA ILE A 209 16.35 14.16 -2.35
C ILE A 209 16.16 13.05 -1.32
N HIS A 210 17.22 12.75 -0.58
CA HIS A 210 17.21 11.68 0.42
C HIS A 210 16.70 12.21 1.77
N LEU A 211 15.66 11.59 2.32
CA LEU A 211 15.24 11.81 3.70
C LEU A 211 15.95 10.79 4.60
N VAL A 212 16.96 11.25 5.33
CA VAL A 212 17.93 10.41 6.04
C VAL A 212 17.72 10.48 7.55
N LEU A 213 17.48 9.35 8.19
CA LEU A 213 17.54 9.25 9.65
C LEU A 213 19.00 9.15 10.11
N ALA A 214 19.41 10.06 10.98
CA ALA A 214 20.75 10.08 11.57
C ALA A 214 20.70 10.57 13.02
N ARG A 215 21.79 10.35 13.75
CA ARG A 215 21.96 10.78 15.14
C ARG A 215 22.93 11.95 15.19
N SER A 216 22.50 13.06 15.79
CA SER A 216 23.44 14.16 16.12
C SER A 216 24.42 13.71 17.21
N THR A 217 25.63 14.27 17.18
CA THR A 217 26.73 13.86 18.09
C THR A 217 26.40 14.09 19.57
N ASP A 218 25.52 15.03 19.86
CA ASP A 218 25.07 15.42 21.21
C ASP A 218 23.69 14.85 21.58
N SER A 219 23.14 13.93 20.76
CA SER A 219 21.82 13.31 20.99
C SER A 219 21.91 12.02 21.79
N PRO A 220 20.84 11.67 22.56
CA PRO A 220 20.83 10.44 23.36
C PRO A 220 20.86 9.18 22.49
N ALA A 221 21.24 8.05 23.09
CA ALA A 221 21.16 6.73 22.45
C ALA A 221 19.70 6.29 22.26
N GLY A 222 19.49 5.27 21.41
CA GLY A 222 18.16 4.69 21.15
C GLY A 222 17.31 5.58 20.23
N THR A 223 16.02 5.25 20.14
CA THR A 223 15.10 5.92 19.21
C THR A 223 14.83 7.39 19.54
N LYS A 224 15.05 7.80 20.79
CA LYS A 224 14.79 9.17 21.26
C LYS A 224 15.83 10.21 20.79
N GLY A 225 16.95 9.78 20.21
CA GLY A 225 17.99 10.68 19.73
C GLY A 225 18.15 10.66 18.20
N ILE A 226 17.12 10.25 17.47
CA ILE A 226 17.11 10.20 16.01
C ILE A 226 16.49 11.47 15.45
N SER A 227 17.21 12.13 14.54
CA SER A 227 16.77 13.30 13.78
C SER A 227 16.62 12.96 12.31
N LEU A 228 15.87 13.78 11.58
CA LEU A 228 15.62 13.62 10.15
C LEU A 228 16.33 14.73 9.38
N PHE A 229 17.00 14.34 8.28
CA PHE A 229 17.74 15.26 7.43
C PHE A 229 17.34 15.09 5.96
N LEU A 230 17.17 16.21 5.28
CA LEU A 230 17.10 16.30 3.83
C LEU A 230 18.52 16.39 3.29
N VAL A 231 18.93 15.43 2.47
CA VAL A 231 20.28 15.32 1.92
C VAL A 231 20.17 15.16 0.40
N PRO A 232 20.40 16.21 -0.40
CA PRO A 232 20.30 16.12 -1.84
C PRO A 232 21.50 15.39 -2.44
N LYS A 233 21.31 14.61 -3.50
CA LYS A 233 22.38 13.96 -4.27
C LYS A 233 23.33 14.98 -4.89
N PHE A 234 22.79 16.07 -5.40
CA PHE A 234 23.52 17.24 -5.86
C PHE A 234 23.05 18.45 -5.05
N ILE A 235 24.01 19.27 -4.60
CA ILE A 235 23.71 20.50 -3.86
C ILE A 235 22.84 21.42 -4.73
N VAL A 236 21.86 22.04 -4.15
CA VAL A 236 20.99 22.99 -4.84
C VAL A 236 21.51 24.41 -4.59
N ASN A 237 21.84 25.13 -5.66
CA ASN A 237 22.31 26.51 -5.61
C ASN A 237 21.22 27.47 -5.11
N GLU A 238 21.58 28.73 -4.84
CA GLU A 238 20.62 29.75 -4.40
C GLU A 238 19.54 30.04 -5.46
N ASP A 239 19.90 29.97 -6.73
CA ASP A 239 18.97 30.14 -7.86
C ASP A 239 18.08 28.93 -8.15
N GLY A 240 18.18 27.87 -7.35
CA GLY A 240 17.42 26.63 -7.51
C GLY A 240 17.98 25.65 -8.55
N SER A 241 19.10 25.98 -9.20
CA SER A 241 19.77 25.09 -10.15
C SER A 241 20.53 23.95 -9.43
N VAL A 242 20.74 22.85 -10.17
CA VAL A 242 21.53 21.70 -9.67
C VAL A 242 23.02 22.08 -9.69
N GLY A 243 23.65 22.01 -8.51
CA GLY A 243 25.05 22.35 -8.30
C GLY A 243 25.98 21.13 -8.30
N GLN A 244 27.05 21.21 -7.48
CA GLN A 244 28.02 20.14 -7.39
C GLN A 244 27.45 18.87 -6.73
N ARG A 245 28.09 17.71 -7.05
CA ARG A 245 27.74 16.44 -6.39
C ARG A 245 28.02 16.53 -4.89
N ASN A 246 27.08 16.08 -4.09
CA ASN A 246 27.22 15.97 -2.64
C ASN A 246 28.02 14.70 -2.27
N GLY A 247 28.42 14.57 -1.02
CA GLY A 247 29.15 13.43 -0.48
C GLY A 247 28.31 12.14 -0.41
N ILE A 248 27.67 11.77 -1.52
CA ILE A 248 26.83 10.57 -1.61
C ILE A 248 27.30 9.70 -2.76
N SER A 249 27.49 8.41 -2.49
CA SER A 249 27.85 7.42 -3.51
C SER A 249 27.03 6.16 -3.37
N THR A 250 26.76 5.50 -4.50
CA THR A 250 26.12 4.18 -4.54
C THR A 250 27.19 3.11 -4.45
N GLY A 251 27.20 2.36 -3.35
CA GLY A 251 28.17 1.28 -3.12
C GLY A 251 27.84 0.02 -3.91
N SER A 252 26.56 -0.33 -3.97
CA SER A 252 26.03 -1.46 -4.73
C SER A 252 24.52 -1.33 -4.94
N ILE A 253 23.98 -2.17 -5.80
CA ILE A 253 22.53 -2.43 -5.91
C ILE A 253 22.25 -3.90 -5.65
N GLU A 254 21.08 -4.19 -5.08
CA GLU A 254 20.70 -5.54 -4.67
C GLU A 254 20.27 -6.41 -5.86
N SER A 255 20.75 -7.65 -5.90
CA SER A 255 20.23 -8.69 -6.78
C SER A 255 18.98 -9.31 -6.14
N LYS A 256 17.82 -9.15 -6.76
CA LYS A 256 16.53 -9.44 -6.14
C LYS A 256 15.77 -10.58 -6.83
N MET A 257 14.87 -11.21 -6.06
CA MET A 257 13.93 -12.22 -6.55
C MET A 257 12.95 -11.63 -7.58
N GLY A 258 12.38 -10.47 -7.28
CA GLY A 258 11.40 -9.73 -8.10
C GLY A 258 11.73 -8.25 -8.12
N ILE A 259 10.83 -7.46 -8.71
CA ILE A 259 10.98 -6.00 -8.90
C ILE A 259 12.37 -5.61 -9.41
N LYS A 260 12.92 -6.40 -10.32
CA LYS A 260 14.32 -6.27 -10.75
C LYS A 260 14.59 -4.97 -11.52
N GLY A 261 13.54 -4.43 -12.15
CA GLY A 261 13.62 -3.14 -12.84
C GLY A 261 13.79 -1.95 -11.89
N SER A 262 13.44 -2.08 -10.60
CA SER A 262 13.65 -1.06 -9.59
C SER A 262 15.04 -1.20 -8.96
N ALA A 263 15.83 -0.13 -8.92
CA ALA A 263 17.11 -0.11 -8.21
C ALA A 263 16.89 -0.07 -6.69
N THR A 264 17.48 -1.02 -5.98
CA THR A 264 17.51 -1.04 -4.51
C THR A 264 18.96 -0.88 -4.08
N CYS A 265 19.32 0.27 -3.50
CA CYS A 265 20.69 0.73 -3.38
C CYS A 265 21.25 0.59 -1.97
N VAL A 266 22.58 0.38 -1.91
CA VAL A 266 23.41 0.71 -0.76
C VAL A 266 23.98 2.11 -0.98
N LEU A 267 23.64 3.06 -0.11
CA LEU A 267 24.11 4.43 -0.17
C LEU A 267 25.15 4.70 0.92
N ASN A 268 26.30 5.24 0.51
CA ASN A 268 27.33 5.72 1.42
C ASN A 268 27.27 7.25 1.48
N PHE A 269 27.25 7.77 2.69
CA PHE A 269 27.29 9.19 3.00
C PHE A 269 28.68 9.48 3.59
N ASP A 270 29.45 10.35 2.93
CA ASP A 270 30.77 10.78 3.33
C ASP A 270 30.76 12.30 3.48
N GLU A 271 30.55 12.75 4.71
CA GLU A 271 30.37 14.16 5.05
C GLU A 271 29.37 14.90 4.14
N ALA A 272 28.32 14.19 3.72
CA ALA A 272 27.29 14.76 2.86
C ALA A 272 26.57 15.91 3.57
N THR A 273 26.42 17.04 2.87
CA THR A 273 25.68 18.20 3.39
C THR A 273 24.20 17.90 3.47
N GLY A 274 23.60 18.10 4.63
CA GLY A 274 22.18 17.88 4.90
C GLY A 274 21.56 19.01 5.71
N TYR A 275 20.24 19.10 5.61
CA TYR A 275 19.40 20.11 6.27
C TYR A 275 18.41 19.40 7.20
N MET A 276 18.29 19.85 8.45
CA MET A 276 17.37 19.23 9.42
C MET A 276 15.91 19.47 9.01
N ILE A 277 15.10 18.41 9.05
CA ILE A 277 13.65 18.46 8.86
C ILE A 277 12.97 18.25 10.22
N GLY A 278 12.07 19.17 10.57
CA GLY A 278 11.39 19.16 11.87
C GLY A 278 12.33 19.46 13.04
N ASN A 279 12.04 18.92 14.20
CA ASN A 279 12.78 19.20 15.43
C ASN A 279 13.87 18.14 15.68
N LYS A 280 14.98 18.58 16.28
CA LYS A 280 16.06 17.70 16.75
C LYS A 280 15.48 16.60 17.66
N ASP A 281 15.97 15.37 17.49
CA ASP A 281 15.57 14.19 18.26
C ASP A 281 14.09 13.76 18.09
N LYS A 282 13.42 14.31 17.06
CA LYS A 282 12.05 13.97 16.68
C LYS A 282 11.94 13.41 15.25
N GLY A 283 13.08 13.00 14.67
CA GLY A 283 13.13 12.55 13.27
C GLY A 283 12.27 11.33 12.98
N LEU A 284 12.12 10.39 13.93
CA LEU A 284 11.19 9.26 13.75
C LEU A 284 9.74 9.72 13.66
N SER A 285 9.32 10.68 14.47
CA SER A 285 7.96 11.23 14.42
C SER A 285 7.68 11.89 13.06
N ALA A 286 8.65 12.67 12.55
CA ALA A 286 8.54 13.28 11.22
C ALA A 286 8.51 12.21 10.10
N MET A 287 9.38 11.20 10.18
CA MET A 287 9.43 10.12 9.20
C MET A 287 8.16 9.25 9.19
N PHE A 288 7.46 9.11 10.33
CA PHE A 288 6.19 8.39 10.38
C PHE A 288 5.10 9.00 9.50
N THR A 289 5.16 10.29 9.20
CA THR A 289 4.25 10.93 8.22
C THR A 289 4.39 10.30 6.84
N MET A 290 5.62 10.07 6.38
CA MET A 290 5.90 9.34 5.15
C MET A 290 5.56 7.85 5.29
N MET A 291 6.07 7.18 6.33
CA MET A 291 5.93 5.73 6.51
C MET A 291 4.48 5.26 6.61
N ASN A 292 3.59 6.01 7.27
CA ASN A 292 2.20 5.60 7.41
C ASN A 292 1.45 5.69 6.07
N LEU A 293 1.77 6.69 5.24
CA LEU A 293 1.25 6.79 3.90
C LEU A 293 1.77 5.63 3.04
N GLU A 294 3.08 5.39 3.04
CA GLU A 294 3.71 4.30 2.28
C GLU A 294 3.14 2.93 2.67
N ARG A 295 2.83 2.69 3.94
CA ARG A 295 2.19 1.44 4.38
C ARG A 295 0.83 1.21 3.74
N ILE A 296 0.00 2.25 3.61
CA ILE A 296 -1.28 2.15 2.90
C ILE A 296 -1.03 1.86 1.42
N VAL A 297 -0.10 2.57 0.81
CA VAL A 297 0.26 2.38 -0.61
C VAL A 297 0.82 0.97 -0.86
N VAL A 298 1.60 0.40 0.06
CA VAL A 298 2.05 -1.00 -0.02
C VAL A 298 0.88 -1.99 0.00
N GLY A 299 -0.18 -1.71 0.76
CA GLY A 299 -1.43 -2.47 0.67
C GLY A 299 -2.05 -2.38 -0.74
N VAL A 300 -2.08 -1.18 -1.32
CA VAL A 300 -2.56 -0.96 -2.71
C VAL A 300 -1.68 -1.66 -3.75
N GLN A 301 -0.37 -1.79 -3.52
CA GLN A 301 0.51 -2.58 -4.38
C GLN A 301 0.07 -4.05 -4.42
N GLY A 302 -0.24 -4.64 -3.27
CA GLY A 302 -0.80 -6.00 -3.19
C GLY A 302 -2.12 -6.13 -3.95
N LEU A 303 -3.03 -5.17 -3.77
CA LEU A 303 -4.31 -5.10 -4.49
C LEU A 303 -4.10 -5.03 -6.02
N GLY A 304 -3.22 -4.15 -6.50
CA GLY A 304 -2.96 -4.01 -7.94
C GLY A 304 -2.36 -5.27 -8.57
N ILE A 305 -1.40 -5.91 -7.91
CA ILE A 305 -0.83 -7.18 -8.38
C ILE A 305 -1.89 -8.29 -8.37
N SER A 306 -2.78 -8.30 -7.37
CA SER A 306 -3.91 -9.24 -7.30
C SER A 306 -4.87 -9.07 -8.48
N GLU A 307 -5.17 -7.83 -8.86
CA GLU A 307 -6.08 -7.52 -9.97
C GLU A 307 -5.55 -8.08 -11.31
N ILE A 308 -4.31 -7.80 -11.67
CA ILE A 308 -3.72 -8.33 -12.92
C ILE A 308 -3.60 -9.86 -12.88
N ALA A 309 -3.28 -10.45 -11.72
CA ALA A 309 -3.22 -11.91 -11.56
C ALA A 309 -4.59 -12.56 -11.77
N TYR A 310 -5.65 -11.97 -11.21
CA TYR A 310 -7.03 -12.43 -11.41
C TYR A 310 -7.47 -12.33 -12.87
N GLN A 311 -7.26 -11.20 -13.53
CA GLN A 311 -7.67 -10.99 -14.91
C GLN A 311 -7.06 -12.05 -15.85
N ASN A 312 -5.76 -12.30 -15.71
CA ASN A 312 -5.07 -13.29 -16.54
C ASN A 312 -5.51 -14.74 -16.21
N SER A 313 -5.74 -15.04 -14.93
CA SER A 313 -6.28 -16.35 -14.52
C SER A 313 -7.67 -16.58 -15.07
N LEU A 314 -8.54 -15.57 -15.06
CA LEU A 314 -9.88 -15.64 -15.63
C LEU A 314 -9.84 -15.84 -17.16
N ALA A 315 -8.99 -15.10 -17.86
CA ALA A 315 -8.82 -15.21 -19.31
C ALA A 315 -8.32 -16.63 -19.68
N TYR A 316 -7.27 -17.09 -19.00
CA TYR A 316 -6.73 -18.44 -19.23
C TYR A 316 -7.76 -19.53 -18.93
N ALA A 317 -8.53 -19.41 -17.85
CA ALA A 317 -9.55 -20.39 -17.48
C ALA A 317 -10.69 -20.48 -18.50
N LYS A 318 -11.01 -19.41 -19.21
CA LYS A 318 -12.02 -19.37 -20.29
C LYS A 318 -11.54 -20.01 -21.59
N GLU A 319 -10.23 -20.13 -21.81
CA GLU A 319 -9.65 -20.64 -23.06
C GLU A 319 -9.10 -22.06 -22.91
N ARG A 320 -8.53 -22.39 -21.75
CA ARG A 320 -7.90 -23.68 -21.49
C ARG A 320 -8.94 -24.78 -21.31
N LYS A 321 -8.76 -25.88 -22.03
CA LYS A 321 -9.58 -27.10 -21.88
C LYS A 321 -8.75 -28.20 -21.22
N GLN A 322 -9.32 -28.84 -20.18
CA GLN A 322 -8.70 -29.98 -19.52
C GLN A 322 -9.73 -30.76 -18.69
N GLY A 323 -9.75 -32.08 -18.82
CA GLY A 323 -10.64 -32.96 -18.08
C GLY A 323 -12.13 -32.80 -18.49
N LYS A 324 -13.02 -33.45 -17.75
CA LYS A 324 -14.48 -33.32 -17.89
C LYS A 324 -15.10 -33.02 -16.56
N THR A 325 -16.08 -32.11 -16.54
CA THR A 325 -16.90 -31.83 -15.37
C THR A 325 -17.96 -32.92 -15.16
N ASN A 326 -18.54 -32.98 -13.95
CA ASN A 326 -19.63 -33.93 -13.66
C ASN A 326 -20.87 -33.71 -14.56
N ASN A 327 -21.06 -32.49 -15.08
CA ASN A 327 -22.17 -32.09 -15.94
C ASN A 327 -21.71 -31.80 -17.38
N SER A 328 -20.57 -32.39 -17.80
CA SER A 328 -20.00 -32.17 -19.13
C SER A 328 -21.01 -32.50 -20.23
N LYS A 329 -21.20 -31.54 -21.15
CA LYS A 329 -21.96 -31.71 -22.38
C LYS A 329 -21.09 -32.08 -23.58
N SER A 330 -19.76 -32.15 -23.38
CA SER A 330 -18.81 -32.48 -24.41
C SER A 330 -18.85 -33.98 -24.71
N THR A 331 -19.21 -34.34 -25.92
CA THR A 331 -19.24 -35.74 -26.37
C THR A 331 -17.84 -36.27 -26.70
N ASN A 332 -16.99 -35.41 -27.30
CA ASN A 332 -15.64 -35.75 -27.75
C ASN A 332 -14.66 -34.62 -27.37
N GLY A 333 -14.19 -34.60 -26.12
CA GLY A 333 -13.21 -33.59 -25.72
C GLY A 333 -13.23 -33.29 -24.23
N ALA A 334 -12.46 -32.25 -23.86
CA ALA A 334 -12.39 -31.69 -22.51
C ALA A 334 -13.27 -30.46 -22.41
N ASP A 335 -13.74 -30.15 -21.19
CA ASP A 335 -14.42 -28.91 -20.87
C ASP A 335 -13.40 -27.78 -20.65
N PHE A 336 -13.85 -26.52 -20.70
CA PHE A 336 -13.03 -25.40 -20.26
C PHE A 336 -12.76 -25.50 -18.75
N ILE A 337 -11.56 -25.12 -18.32
CA ILE A 337 -11.22 -25.25 -16.89
C ILE A 337 -12.07 -24.34 -16.00
N ILE A 338 -12.62 -23.24 -16.53
CA ILE A 338 -13.57 -22.38 -15.81
C ILE A 338 -14.87 -23.12 -15.41
N ASP A 339 -15.19 -24.24 -16.03
CA ASP A 339 -16.39 -25.02 -15.70
C ASP A 339 -16.17 -25.94 -14.49
N HIS A 340 -14.92 -26.15 -14.06
CA HIS A 340 -14.59 -26.95 -12.88
C HIS A 340 -14.79 -26.17 -11.59
N ALA A 341 -15.41 -26.81 -10.60
CA ALA A 341 -15.82 -26.17 -9.36
C ALA A 341 -14.66 -25.60 -8.52
N ASP A 342 -13.50 -26.26 -8.51
CA ASP A 342 -12.31 -25.78 -7.81
C ASP A 342 -11.70 -24.53 -8.46
N ILE A 343 -11.62 -24.49 -9.79
CA ILE A 343 -11.16 -23.30 -10.54
C ILE A 343 -12.12 -22.12 -10.30
N ARG A 344 -13.42 -22.38 -10.38
CA ARG A 344 -14.44 -21.34 -10.06
C ARG A 344 -14.31 -20.81 -8.64
N ARG A 345 -14.06 -21.72 -7.68
CA ARG A 345 -13.84 -21.35 -6.27
C ARG A 345 -12.62 -20.43 -6.14
N SER A 346 -11.49 -20.79 -6.78
CA SER A 346 -10.28 -19.95 -6.74
C SER A 346 -10.49 -18.59 -7.39
N LEU A 347 -11.13 -18.53 -8.56
CA LEU A 347 -11.44 -17.26 -9.24
C LEU A 347 -12.40 -16.38 -8.42
N LEU A 348 -13.42 -16.96 -7.77
CA LEU A 348 -14.34 -16.20 -6.91
C LEU A 348 -13.66 -15.76 -5.61
N ASN A 349 -12.72 -16.56 -5.07
CA ASN A 349 -11.91 -16.16 -3.92
C ASN A 349 -11.08 -14.91 -4.26
N MET A 350 -10.36 -14.92 -5.38
CA MET A 350 -9.62 -13.76 -5.87
C MET A 350 -10.52 -12.54 -6.04
N LYS A 351 -11.60 -12.66 -6.82
CA LYS A 351 -12.51 -11.57 -7.14
C LYS A 351 -13.13 -10.94 -5.90
N SER A 352 -13.62 -11.77 -4.97
CA SER A 352 -14.31 -11.28 -3.77
C SER A 352 -13.37 -10.57 -2.78
N ILE A 353 -12.12 -10.97 -2.74
CA ILE A 353 -11.07 -10.28 -1.97
C ILE A 353 -10.73 -8.96 -2.64
N ILE A 354 -10.38 -8.95 -3.92
CA ILE A 354 -9.93 -7.76 -4.67
C ILE A 354 -10.97 -6.64 -4.63
N GLU A 355 -12.24 -6.94 -4.92
CA GLU A 355 -13.27 -5.91 -4.92
C GLU A 355 -13.59 -5.38 -3.51
N GLY A 356 -13.53 -6.25 -2.51
CA GLY A 356 -13.68 -5.84 -1.11
C GLY A 356 -12.51 -5.01 -0.60
N GLU A 357 -11.27 -5.36 -0.95
CA GLU A 357 -10.06 -4.59 -0.64
C GLU A 357 -10.08 -3.21 -1.29
N ARG A 358 -10.47 -3.12 -2.57
CA ARG A 358 -10.62 -1.85 -3.29
C ARG A 358 -11.62 -0.93 -2.61
N ALA A 359 -12.76 -1.46 -2.19
CA ALA A 359 -13.79 -0.68 -1.50
C ALA A 359 -13.32 -0.24 -0.09
N LEU A 360 -12.62 -1.10 0.65
CA LEU A 360 -12.03 -0.75 1.95
C LEU A 360 -10.93 0.31 1.80
N CYS A 361 -10.09 0.21 0.77
CA CYS A 361 -9.07 1.20 0.46
C CYS A 361 -9.69 2.56 0.08
N PHE A 362 -10.77 2.56 -0.69
CA PHE A 362 -11.53 3.76 -1.02
C PHE A 362 -12.07 4.44 0.25
N TRP A 363 -12.70 3.69 1.15
CA TRP A 363 -13.16 4.20 2.44
C TRP A 363 -12.00 4.76 3.27
N LEU A 364 -10.85 4.06 3.35
CA LEU A 364 -9.68 4.52 4.11
C LEU A 364 -9.09 5.81 3.53
N SER A 365 -9.11 5.95 2.21
CA SER A 365 -8.70 7.18 1.53
C SER A 365 -9.62 8.35 1.89
N GLN A 366 -10.94 8.14 1.97
CA GLN A 366 -11.88 9.16 2.46
C GLN A 366 -11.58 9.55 3.91
N GLN A 367 -11.33 8.58 4.80
CA GLN A 367 -10.96 8.88 6.19
C GLN A 367 -9.64 9.67 6.27
N THR A 368 -8.69 9.38 5.39
CA THR A 368 -7.43 10.14 5.32
C THR A 368 -7.71 11.61 4.96
N GLU A 369 -8.57 11.87 4.02
CA GLU A 369 -8.94 13.24 3.61
C GLU A 369 -9.72 13.98 4.69
N VAL A 370 -10.67 13.31 5.32
CA VAL A 370 -11.42 13.86 6.48
C VAL A 370 -10.44 14.23 7.60
N SER A 371 -9.45 13.37 7.90
CA SER A 371 -8.45 13.65 8.93
C SER A 371 -7.55 14.85 8.63
N LEU A 372 -7.40 15.23 7.37
CA LEU A 372 -6.56 16.35 6.94
C LEU A 372 -7.34 17.67 6.81
N TYR A 373 -8.57 17.61 6.28
CA TYR A 373 -9.24 18.80 5.75
C TYR A 373 -10.60 19.11 6.38
N HIS A 374 -11.17 18.23 7.22
CA HIS A 374 -12.48 18.51 7.84
C HIS A 374 -12.42 19.72 8.77
N PRO A 375 -13.43 20.63 8.78
CA PRO A 375 -13.42 21.82 9.63
C PRO A 375 -13.56 21.52 11.13
N ASP A 376 -14.22 20.41 11.51
CA ASP A 376 -14.40 20.00 12.92
C ASP A 376 -13.23 19.13 13.38
N GLU A 377 -12.47 19.64 14.37
CA GLU A 377 -11.30 18.95 14.93
C GLU A 377 -11.60 17.60 15.61
N LYS A 378 -12.84 17.39 16.10
CA LYS A 378 -13.22 16.08 16.68
C LYS A 378 -13.39 15.02 15.58
N ILE A 379 -14.02 15.42 14.47
CA ILE A 379 -14.20 14.54 13.30
C ILE A 379 -12.84 14.25 12.65
N LYS A 380 -11.98 15.27 12.53
CA LYS A 380 -10.57 15.05 12.09
C LYS A 380 -9.85 14.01 12.93
N GLN A 381 -9.93 14.18 14.26
CA GLN A 381 -9.22 13.28 15.17
C GLN A 381 -9.80 11.85 15.11
N GLU A 382 -11.10 11.70 14.99
CA GLU A 382 -11.74 10.39 14.84
C GLU A 382 -11.32 9.69 13.53
N ALA A 383 -11.34 10.42 12.42
CA ALA A 383 -10.87 9.91 11.14
C ALA A 383 -9.37 9.52 11.19
N LEU A 384 -8.53 10.33 11.83
CA LEU A 384 -7.12 10.02 12.04
C LEU A 384 -6.93 8.76 12.90
N ASP A 385 -7.75 8.57 13.92
CA ASP A 385 -7.75 7.38 14.76
C ASP A 385 -8.07 6.12 13.93
N TYR A 386 -9.09 6.18 13.03
CA TYR A 386 -9.43 5.08 12.13
C TYR A 386 -8.32 4.80 11.09
N VAL A 387 -7.74 5.83 10.49
CA VAL A 387 -6.59 5.69 9.60
C VAL A 387 -5.43 5.02 10.33
N SER A 388 -5.12 5.48 11.55
CA SER A 388 -4.06 4.93 12.37
C SER A 388 -4.28 3.45 12.73
N LEU A 389 -5.52 3.06 13.03
CA LEU A 389 -5.91 1.68 13.34
C LEU A 389 -5.79 0.78 12.11
N MET A 390 -6.25 1.24 10.96
CA MET A 390 -6.38 0.42 9.74
C MET A 390 -5.11 0.35 8.91
N THR A 391 -4.18 1.29 9.05
CA THR A 391 -2.90 1.28 8.31
C THR A 391 -2.15 -0.06 8.41
N PRO A 392 -1.87 -0.63 9.60
CA PRO A 392 -1.21 -1.94 9.71
C PRO A 392 -2.06 -3.08 9.14
N VAL A 393 -3.39 -2.98 9.21
CA VAL A 393 -4.31 -4.00 8.69
C VAL A 393 -4.25 -4.05 7.17
N VAL A 394 -4.41 -2.91 6.52
CA VAL A 394 -4.37 -2.81 5.05
C VAL A 394 -3.01 -3.24 4.52
N LYS A 395 -1.90 -2.74 5.10
CA LYS A 395 -0.55 -3.14 4.69
C LYS A 395 -0.34 -4.65 4.78
N SER A 396 -0.69 -5.24 5.92
CA SER A 396 -0.37 -6.65 6.17
C SER A 396 -1.32 -7.60 5.48
N LEU A 397 -2.64 -7.41 5.65
CA LEU A 397 -3.61 -8.35 5.09
C LEU A 397 -3.61 -8.34 3.57
N PHE A 398 -3.64 -7.17 2.93
CA PHE A 398 -3.69 -7.08 1.47
C PHE A 398 -2.46 -7.71 0.82
N THR A 399 -1.27 -7.49 1.39
CA THR A 399 -0.05 -8.10 0.87
C THR A 399 0.02 -9.61 1.09
N ASP A 400 -0.50 -10.12 2.21
CA ASP A 400 -0.61 -11.57 2.46
C ASP A 400 -1.63 -12.22 1.52
N LEU A 401 -2.79 -11.59 1.33
CA LEU A 401 -3.81 -12.08 0.39
C LEU A 401 -3.33 -12.01 -1.06
N ALA A 402 -2.54 -11.02 -1.41
CA ALA A 402 -1.90 -10.95 -2.73
C ALA A 402 -0.91 -12.12 -2.96
N MET A 403 -0.22 -12.61 -1.91
CA MET A 403 0.57 -13.84 -2.00
C MET A 403 -0.30 -15.07 -2.27
N GLU A 404 -1.45 -15.19 -1.59
CA GLU A 404 -2.41 -16.26 -1.85
C GLU A 404 -2.94 -16.19 -3.30
N ILE A 405 -3.34 -15.00 -3.75
CA ILE A 405 -3.91 -14.77 -5.09
C ILE A 405 -2.89 -15.04 -6.20
N THR A 406 -1.67 -14.55 -6.07
CA THR A 406 -0.61 -14.80 -7.09
C THR A 406 -0.19 -16.26 -7.11
N ASN A 407 -0.18 -16.96 -5.98
CA ASN A 407 0.02 -18.41 -5.91
C ASN A 407 -1.12 -19.17 -6.62
N ASP A 408 -2.37 -18.82 -6.34
CA ASP A 408 -3.54 -19.44 -7.00
C ASP A 408 -3.54 -19.16 -8.51
N ALA A 409 -3.09 -17.96 -8.93
CA ALA A 409 -2.93 -17.64 -10.35
C ALA A 409 -1.95 -18.59 -11.05
N MET A 410 -0.77 -18.85 -10.45
CA MET A 410 0.16 -19.84 -10.96
C MET A 410 -0.47 -21.24 -10.99
N GLN A 411 -1.23 -21.60 -9.96
CA GLN A 411 -1.89 -22.91 -9.86
C GLN A 411 -2.93 -23.10 -10.97
N ILE A 412 -3.75 -22.08 -11.26
CA ILE A 412 -4.74 -22.10 -12.35
C ILE A 412 -4.08 -22.30 -13.71
N HIS A 413 -2.91 -21.68 -13.94
CA HIS A 413 -2.15 -21.83 -15.19
C HIS A 413 -1.41 -23.18 -15.28
N GLY A 414 -1.30 -23.94 -14.16
CA GLY A 414 -0.57 -25.19 -14.10
C GLY A 414 0.91 -25.01 -14.48
N GLY A 415 1.48 -25.92 -15.26
CA GLY A 415 2.89 -25.84 -15.69
C GLY A 415 3.25 -24.53 -16.40
N TYR A 416 2.33 -23.95 -17.15
CA TYR A 416 2.53 -22.63 -17.79
C TYR A 416 2.66 -21.48 -16.79
N GLY A 417 2.02 -21.57 -15.62
CA GLY A 417 2.16 -20.57 -14.55
C GLY A 417 3.56 -20.55 -13.94
N TYR A 418 4.35 -21.61 -14.11
CA TYR A 418 5.71 -21.72 -13.61
C TYR A 418 6.77 -21.25 -14.63
N THR A 419 6.41 -21.17 -15.91
CA THR A 419 7.32 -20.74 -16.98
C THR A 419 7.27 -19.24 -17.19
N LYS A 420 8.41 -18.63 -17.56
CA LYS A 420 8.53 -17.19 -17.81
C LYS A 420 7.70 -16.68 -18.99
N ASP A 421 7.36 -17.56 -19.94
CA ASP A 421 6.66 -17.19 -21.17
C ASP A 421 5.30 -16.53 -20.91
N GLN A 422 4.58 -17.00 -19.88
CA GLN A 422 3.28 -16.44 -19.49
C GLN A 422 3.40 -15.21 -18.60
N GLY A 423 4.53 -15.04 -17.87
CA GLY A 423 4.78 -13.91 -16.98
C GLY A 423 3.96 -13.92 -15.66
N ILE A 424 3.21 -15.00 -15.40
CA ILE A 424 2.42 -15.12 -14.15
C ILE A 424 3.34 -15.33 -12.94
N GLU A 425 4.42 -16.10 -13.12
CA GLU A 425 5.41 -16.33 -12.07
C GLU A 425 6.09 -15.03 -11.62
N GLN A 426 6.24 -14.05 -12.52
CA GLN A 426 6.78 -12.74 -12.19
C GLN A 426 5.89 -11.99 -11.19
N LEU A 427 4.57 -12.06 -11.32
CA LEU A 427 3.64 -11.42 -10.39
C LEU A 427 3.82 -11.95 -8.96
N TYR A 428 4.05 -13.26 -8.81
CA TYR A 428 4.36 -13.87 -7.52
C TYR A 428 5.71 -13.39 -6.96
N ARG A 429 6.75 -13.32 -7.80
CA ARG A 429 8.08 -12.83 -7.39
C ARG A 429 8.09 -11.36 -7.02
N ASP A 430 7.40 -10.54 -7.81
CA ASP A 430 7.31 -9.09 -7.58
C ASP A 430 6.49 -8.78 -6.32
N ASN A 431 5.41 -9.53 -6.08
CA ASN A 431 4.61 -9.35 -4.86
C ASN A 431 5.35 -9.77 -3.59
N ARG A 432 6.33 -10.71 -3.66
CA ARG A 432 6.92 -11.30 -2.44
C ARG A 432 7.58 -10.30 -1.51
N ILE A 433 8.01 -9.15 -2.02
CA ILE A 433 8.62 -8.10 -1.21
C ILE A 433 7.58 -7.33 -0.37
N THR A 434 6.32 -7.21 -0.83
CA THR A 434 5.31 -6.38 -0.19
C THR A 434 4.98 -6.80 1.26
N PRO A 435 4.99 -8.10 1.66
CA PRO A 435 4.91 -8.50 3.07
C PRO A 435 6.15 -8.18 3.92
N ILE A 436 7.27 -7.80 3.30
CA ILE A 436 8.57 -7.63 3.98
C ILE A 436 8.89 -6.17 4.25
N TYR A 437 8.93 -5.32 3.20
CA TYR A 437 9.35 -3.93 3.35
C TYR A 437 8.29 -3.04 4.02
N GLU A 438 8.64 -1.82 4.37
CA GLU A 438 7.82 -0.88 5.17
C GLU A 438 7.39 -1.44 6.55
N GLY A 439 8.27 -2.28 7.11
CA GLY A 439 7.99 -3.10 8.30
C GLY A 439 7.27 -4.38 7.92
N THR A 440 7.85 -5.51 8.31
CA THR A 440 7.27 -6.83 8.01
C THR A 440 5.84 -6.94 8.52
N ASN A 441 5.03 -7.83 7.95
CA ASN A 441 3.64 -8.01 8.37
C ASN A 441 3.53 -8.36 9.85
N SER A 442 4.49 -9.10 10.42
CA SER A 442 4.54 -9.34 11.87
C SER A 442 4.80 -8.07 12.69
N VAL A 443 5.61 -7.13 12.17
CA VAL A 443 5.81 -5.81 12.81
C VAL A 443 4.54 -4.98 12.78
N GLN A 444 3.77 -5.03 11.68
CA GLN A 444 2.46 -4.38 11.59
C GLN A 444 1.48 -4.98 12.62
N ALA A 445 1.44 -6.31 12.74
CA ALA A 445 0.60 -6.99 13.71
C ALA A 445 0.99 -6.63 15.16
N ALA A 446 2.28 -6.58 15.47
CA ALA A 446 2.77 -6.14 16.76
C ALA A 446 2.42 -4.66 17.04
N ASP A 447 2.57 -3.76 16.05
CA ASP A 447 2.14 -2.36 16.17
C ASP A 447 0.64 -2.24 16.50
N LEU A 448 -0.19 -3.04 15.82
CA LEU A 448 -1.62 -3.08 16.06
C LEU A 448 -1.93 -3.46 17.52
N VAL A 449 -1.45 -4.61 17.99
CA VAL A 449 -1.86 -5.13 19.30
C VAL A 449 -1.18 -4.43 20.48
N PHE A 450 0.10 -4.01 20.34
CA PHE A 450 0.83 -3.40 21.46
C PHE A 450 0.69 -1.87 21.53
N ARG A 451 0.41 -1.19 20.43
CA ARG A 451 0.33 0.28 20.38
C ARG A 451 -1.05 0.80 20.01
N LYS A 452 -1.69 0.29 18.94
CA LYS A 452 -2.96 0.85 18.46
C LYS A 452 -4.12 0.46 19.38
N LEU A 453 -4.20 -0.81 19.81
CA LEU A 453 -5.25 -1.26 20.73
C LEU A 453 -5.11 -0.68 22.14
N SER A 454 -3.91 -0.30 22.58
CA SER A 454 -3.69 0.34 23.87
C SER A 454 -3.84 1.86 23.83
N ASN A 455 -3.89 2.47 22.64
CA ASN A 455 -4.08 3.90 22.49
C ASN A 455 -5.44 4.33 23.05
N LYS A 456 -5.49 5.45 23.80
CA LYS A 456 -6.71 5.97 24.45
C LYS A 456 -7.49 4.88 25.22
N ASN A 457 -6.77 3.98 25.91
CA ASN A 457 -7.34 2.85 26.67
C ASN A 457 -8.18 1.87 25.81
N GLY A 458 -7.87 1.75 24.52
CA GLY A 458 -8.58 0.87 23.59
C GLY A 458 -9.93 1.40 23.11
N ASP A 459 -10.20 2.69 23.31
CA ASP A 459 -11.45 3.33 22.90
C ASP A 459 -11.60 3.37 21.37
N VAL A 460 -10.49 3.51 20.64
CA VAL A 460 -10.49 3.61 19.16
C VAL A 460 -11.09 2.37 18.49
N ILE A 461 -10.67 1.16 18.91
CA ILE A 461 -11.21 -0.08 18.33
C ILE A 461 -12.69 -0.24 18.66
N ASN A 462 -13.13 0.07 19.86
CA ASN A 462 -14.53 -0.03 20.24
C ASN A 462 -15.38 0.92 19.37
N LYS A 463 -14.97 2.19 19.22
CA LYS A 463 -15.64 3.15 18.33
C LYS A 463 -15.71 2.66 16.89
N PHE A 464 -14.64 2.04 16.39
CA PHE A 464 -14.61 1.47 15.04
C PHE A 464 -15.62 0.33 14.89
N LEU A 465 -15.69 -0.59 15.86
CA LEU A 465 -16.69 -1.66 15.85
C LEU A 465 -18.12 -1.14 15.95
N ASP A 466 -18.36 -0.14 16.81
CA ASP A 466 -19.66 0.52 16.96
C ASP A 466 -20.08 1.26 15.68
N MET A 467 -19.14 1.93 15.02
CA MET A 467 -19.36 2.56 13.72
C MET A 467 -19.81 1.53 12.69
N ILE A 468 -19.07 0.41 12.54
CA ILE A 468 -19.46 -0.66 11.61
C ILE A 468 -20.85 -1.18 11.94
N LYS A 469 -21.14 -1.46 13.22
CA LYS A 469 -22.44 -1.96 13.65
C LYS A 469 -23.58 -0.99 13.32
N SER A 470 -23.37 0.30 13.56
CA SER A 470 -24.33 1.35 13.26
C SER A 470 -24.57 1.51 11.75
N GLU A 471 -23.49 1.53 10.95
CA GLU A 471 -23.59 1.71 9.51
C GLU A 471 -24.11 0.46 8.76
N CYS A 472 -24.01 -0.71 9.38
CA CYS A 472 -24.56 -1.96 8.85
C CYS A 472 -26.04 -2.18 9.17
N ASP A 473 -26.66 -1.31 9.95
CA ASP A 473 -28.09 -1.37 10.23
C ASP A 473 -28.90 -0.81 9.02
N SER A 474 -28.82 -1.53 7.90
CA SER A 474 -29.49 -1.17 6.66
C SER A 474 -31.01 -1.30 6.78
N LYS A 475 -31.73 -0.36 6.16
CA LYS A 475 -33.19 -0.44 6.00
C LYS A 475 -33.64 -1.46 4.95
N ASN A 476 -32.70 -1.94 4.12
CA ASN A 476 -32.97 -2.92 3.07
C ASN A 476 -33.01 -4.35 3.65
N GLU A 477 -34.17 -5.01 3.62
CA GLU A 477 -34.35 -6.37 4.17
C GLU A 477 -33.38 -7.41 3.57
N LYS A 478 -32.99 -7.25 2.31
CA LYS A 478 -32.05 -8.18 1.65
C LYS A 478 -30.62 -8.01 2.20
N VAL A 479 -30.24 -6.82 2.60
CA VAL A 479 -28.95 -6.53 3.22
C VAL A 479 -28.92 -6.99 4.68
N LYS A 480 -30.04 -6.95 5.39
CA LYS A 480 -30.12 -7.35 6.81
C LYS A 480 -29.63 -8.77 7.08
N THR A 481 -29.78 -9.69 6.13
CA THR A 481 -29.25 -11.05 6.30
C THR A 481 -27.72 -11.02 6.41
N PHE A 482 -27.05 -10.27 5.54
CA PHE A 482 -25.60 -10.10 5.57
C PHE A 482 -25.13 -9.29 6.79
N SER A 483 -25.88 -8.24 7.14
CA SER A 483 -25.60 -7.44 8.34
C SER A 483 -25.68 -8.28 9.62
N LYS A 484 -26.67 -9.19 9.71
CA LYS A 484 -26.79 -10.11 10.84
C LYS A 484 -25.61 -11.08 10.92
N GLU A 485 -25.15 -11.58 9.78
CA GLU A 485 -23.97 -12.42 9.71
C GLU A 485 -22.70 -11.65 10.12
N LEU A 486 -22.50 -10.43 9.59
CA LEU A 486 -21.39 -9.57 10.00
C LEU A 486 -21.41 -9.27 11.50
N ASN A 487 -22.58 -9.00 12.09
CA ASN A 487 -22.71 -8.78 13.55
C ASN A 487 -22.21 -9.96 14.38
N HIS A 488 -22.41 -11.20 13.92
CA HIS A 488 -21.84 -12.37 14.56
C HIS A 488 -20.29 -12.31 14.61
N TYR A 489 -19.64 -11.89 13.51
CA TYR A 489 -18.18 -11.75 13.47
C TYR A 489 -17.67 -10.52 14.22
N LEU A 490 -18.48 -9.45 14.30
CA LEU A 490 -18.17 -8.31 15.19
C LEU A 490 -18.16 -8.73 16.67
N ASP A 491 -19.11 -9.58 17.09
CA ASP A 491 -19.14 -10.12 18.46
C ASP A 491 -17.91 -11.02 18.73
N ILE A 492 -17.48 -11.83 17.77
CA ILE A 492 -16.24 -12.62 17.87
C ILE A 492 -15.03 -11.70 18.00
N LEU A 493 -14.93 -10.68 17.15
CA LEU A 493 -13.83 -9.73 17.16
C LEU A 493 -13.79 -8.90 18.44
N SER A 494 -14.95 -8.53 19.00
CA SER A 494 -15.03 -7.87 20.31
C SER A 494 -14.46 -8.77 21.41
N LYS A 495 -14.86 -10.05 21.47
CA LYS A 495 -14.29 -11.03 22.43
C LYS A 495 -12.78 -11.20 22.22
N PHE A 496 -12.31 -11.23 20.99
CA PHE A 496 -10.90 -11.32 20.68
C PHE A 496 -10.13 -10.08 21.14
N THR A 497 -10.71 -8.90 20.94
CA THR A 497 -10.16 -7.62 21.42
C THR A 497 -10.03 -7.61 22.94
N ASP A 498 -11.06 -8.05 23.65
CA ASP A 498 -11.03 -8.13 25.13
C ASP A 498 -9.97 -9.12 25.61
N TRP A 499 -9.86 -10.29 24.96
CA TRP A 499 -8.83 -11.28 25.26
C TRP A 499 -7.41 -10.70 25.06
N ILE A 500 -7.14 -9.98 23.96
CA ILE A 500 -5.85 -9.29 23.72
C ILE A 500 -5.57 -8.26 24.83
N LYS A 501 -6.56 -7.44 25.20
CA LYS A 501 -6.40 -6.40 26.23
C LYS A 501 -6.10 -7.00 27.62
N ASP A 502 -6.75 -8.10 27.96
CA ASP A 502 -6.53 -8.79 29.24
C ASP A 502 -5.16 -9.48 29.26
N LYS A 503 -4.80 -10.20 28.22
CA LYS A 503 -3.50 -10.85 28.09
C LYS A 503 -2.34 -9.85 28.05
N HIS A 504 -2.52 -8.67 27.45
CA HIS A 504 -1.50 -7.62 27.41
C HIS A 504 -1.02 -7.20 28.81
N LYS A 505 -1.87 -7.31 29.83
CA LYS A 505 -1.54 -6.94 31.21
C LYS A 505 -0.75 -8.02 31.96
N ILE A 506 -0.91 -9.30 31.60
CA ILE A 506 -0.44 -10.45 32.36
C ILE A 506 0.50 -11.38 31.59
N GLU A 507 0.30 -11.56 30.26
CA GLU A 507 1.02 -12.54 29.44
C GLU A 507 1.30 -12.00 28.04
N LYS A 508 2.39 -11.24 27.87
CA LYS A 508 2.73 -10.59 26.61
C LYS A 508 3.09 -11.56 25.47
N ASP A 509 3.57 -12.76 25.80
CA ASP A 509 3.88 -13.77 24.79
C ASP A 509 2.61 -14.31 24.14
N ASP A 510 1.50 -14.42 24.87
CA ASP A 510 0.19 -14.76 24.30
C ASP A 510 -0.24 -13.71 23.27
N VAL A 511 -0.06 -12.42 23.59
CA VAL A 511 -0.39 -11.31 22.67
C VAL A 511 0.50 -11.32 21.44
N SER A 512 1.81 -11.55 21.61
CA SER A 512 2.76 -11.63 20.51
C SER A 512 2.44 -12.78 19.56
N ALA A 513 2.09 -13.95 20.10
CA ALA A 513 1.71 -15.14 19.34
C ALA A 513 0.40 -14.93 18.57
N ALA A 514 -0.56 -14.20 19.14
CA ALA A 514 -1.88 -13.94 18.57
C ALA A 514 -1.92 -12.73 17.61
N ALA A 515 -0.86 -11.93 17.54
CA ALA A 515 -0.89 -10.63 16.85
C ALA A 515 -1.31 -10.71 15.38
N ASN A 516 -0.74 -11.64 14.61
CA ASN A 516 -1.09 -11.85 13.21
C ASN A 516 -2.54 -12.36 13.06
N ASP A 517 -2.97 -13.27 13.92
CA ASP A 517 -4.34 -13.79 13.91
C ASP A 517 -5.36 -12.69 14.20
N TYR A 518 -5.05 -11.80 15.16
CA TYR A 518 -5.90 -10.65 15.46
C TYR A 518 -6.00 -9.69 14.28
N LEU A 519 -4.87 -9.32 13.67
CA LEU A 519 -4.83 -8.44 12.52
C LEU A 519 -5.65 -9.00 11.35
N ARG A 520 -5.50 -10.28 11.03
CA ARG A 520 -6.24 -10.95 9.96
C ARG A 520 -7.73 -11.00 10.26
N SER A 521 -8.12 -11.32 11.50
CA SER A 521 -9.52 -11.33 11.90
C SER A 521 -10.17 -9.96 11.74
N LEU A 522 -9.52 -8.89 12.23
CA LEU A 522 -9.98 -7.51 12.03
C LEU A 522 -10.09 -7.14 10.55
N GLY A 523 -9.11 -7.53 9.74
CA GLY A 523 -9.10 -7.22 8.31
C GLY A 523 -10.23 -7.92 7.54
N TYR A 524 -10.48 -9.22 7.77
CA TYR A 524 -11.61 -9.91 7.13
C TYR A 524 -12.96 -9.29 7.49
N VAL A 525 -13.16 -8.91 8.75
CA VAL A 525 -14.37 -8.21 9.20
C VAL A 525 -14.49 -6.84 8.54
N SER A 526 -13.39 -6.10 8.38
CA SER A 526 -13.38 -4.79 7.72
C SER A 526 -13.70 -4.88 6.23
N ILE A 527 -13.22 -5.91 5.52
CA ILE A 527 -13.59 -6.17 4.13
C ILE A 527 -15.08 -6.54 4.03
N ALA A 528 -15.62 -7.32 4.98
CA ALA A 528 -17.06 -7.62 5.02
C ALA A 528 -17.90 -6.36 5.21
N TYR A 529 -17.45 -5.40 6.04
CA TYR A 529 -18.09 -4.10 6.15
C TYR A 529 -18.14 -3.36 4.80
N ALA A 530 -17.03 -3.32 4.06
CA ALA A 530 -17.00 -2.72 2.72
C ALA A 530 -18.02 -3.41 1.78
N TRP A 531 -18.15 -4.74 1.85
CA TRP A 531 -19.15 -5.49 1.11
C TRP A 531 -20.59 -5.14 1.50
N ILE A 532 -20.88 -4.85 2.77
CA ILE A 532 -22.23 -4.38 3.18
C ILE A 532 -22.57 -3.07 2.47
N LYS A 533 -21.62 -2.14 2.37
CA LYS A 533 -21.85 -0.86 1.65
C LYS A 533 -22.12 -1.09 0.16
N ILE A 534 -21.39 -2.00 -0.48
CA ILE A 534 -21.60 -2.39 -1.87
C ILE A 534 -23.00 -3.05 -2.04
N LEU A 535 -23.39 -3.93 -1.14
CA LEU A 535 -24.67 -4.63 -1.18
C LEU A 535 -25.87 -3.69 -1.05
N ASP A 536 -25.77 -2.68 -0.17
CA ASP A 536 -26.86 -1.72 0.04
C ASP A 536 -27.18 -0.96 -1.26
N VAL A 537 -26.14 -0.47 -1.94
CA VAL A 537 -26.28 0.16 -3.27
C VAL A 537 -26.76 -0.86 -4.31
N SER A 538 -26.17 -2.07 -4.31
CA SER A 538 -26.46 -3.07 -5.35
C SER A 538 -27.93 -3.54 -5.31
N PHE A 539 -28.51 -3.66 -4.12
CA PHE A 539 -29.93 -3.99 -4.01
C PHE A 539 -30.84 -2.78 -4.29
N SER A 540 -30.42 -1.57 -3.90
CA SER A 540 -31.20 -0.35 -4.10
C SER A 540 -31.27 0.05 -5.57
N ASP A 541 -30.15 -0.07 -6.29
CA ASP A 541 -30.01 0.33 -7.69
C ASP A 541 -30.16 -0.84 -8.68
N PHE A 542 -30.59 -2.03 -8.21
CA PHE A 542 -30.60 -3.28 -8.98
C PHE A 542 -31.21 -3.15 -10.39
N GLU A 543 -32.35 -2.47 -10.51
CA GLU A 543 -33.05 -2.31 -11.79
C GLU A 543 -32.31 -1.44 -12.80
N LYS A 544 -31.35 -0.60 -12.34
CA LYS A 544 -30.56 0.29 -13.22
C LYS A 544 -29.53 -0.48 -14.05
N ASN A 545 -28.97 -1.57 -13.51
CA ASN A 545 -28.00 -2.43 -14.21
C ASN A 545 -27.99 -3.84 -13.57
N LYS A 546 -28.94 -4.67 -13.96
CA LYS A 546 -29.16 -6.01 -13.36
C LYS A 546 -27.93 -6.91 -13.43
N GLU A 547 -27.21 -6.90 -14.54
CA GLU A 547 -26.02 -7.74 -14.73
C GLU A 547 -24.91 -7.34 -13.75
N PHE A 548 -24.57 -6.06 -13.71
CA PHE A 548 -23.53 -5.54 -12.84
C PHE A 548 -23.85 -5.78 -11.36
N TYR A 549 -25.06 -5.43 -10.94
CA TYR A 549 -25.44 -5.58 -9.53
C TYR A 549 -25.67 -7.04 -9.10
N SER A 550 -26.12 -7.92 -10.01
CA SER A 550 -26.14 -9.37 -9.75
C SER A 550 -24.74 -9.93 -9.52
N ASP A 551 -23.77 -9.48 -10.31
CA ASP A 551 -22.38 -9.89 -10.15
C ASP A 551 -21.83 -9.46 -8.78
N LYS A 552 -22.05 -8.20 -8.36
CA LYS A 552 -21.68 -7.71 -7.02
C LYS A 552 -22.32 -8.51 -5.90
N ILE A 553 -23.63 -8.76 -5.98
CA ILE A 553 -24.37 -9.52 -4.95
C ILE A 553 -23.85 -10.95 -4.83
N ASN A 554 -23.59 -11.62 -5.96
CA ASN A 554 -23.10 -13.00 -5.95
C ASN A 554 -21.63 -13.07 -5.45
N THR A 555 -20.83 -12.08 -5.78
CA THR A 555 -19.44 -11.98 -5.30
C THR A 555 -19.42 -11.74 -3.78
N ALA A 556 -20.25 -10.83 -3.27
CA ALA A 556 -20.41 -10.59 -1.84
C ALA A 556 -20.88 -11.85 -1.10
N LYS A 557 -21.87 -12.57 -1.66
CA LYS A 557 -22.34 -13.83 -1.07
C LYS A 557 -21.21 -14.85 -0.94
N PHE A 558 -20.36 -14.99 -1.98
CA PHE A 558 -19.19 -15.85 -1.90
C PHE A 558 -18.22 -15.40 -0.79
N TYR A 559 -17.99 -14.09 -0.64
CA TYR A 559 -17.14 -13.56 0.41
C TYR A 559 -17.64 -13.97 1.81
N PHE A 560 -18.92 -13.74 2.08
CA PHE A 560 -19.54 -14.11 3.36
C PHE A 560 -19.50 -15.63 3.60
N ASP A 561 -19.87 -16.44 2.61
CA ASP A 561 -19.94 -17.89 2.74
C ASP A 561 -18.54 -18.56 2.88
N LYS A 562 -17.47 -18.01 2.27
CA LYS A 562 -16.19 -18.72 2.08
C LYS A 562 -14.95 -18.00 2.58
N VAL A 563 -14.96 -16.67 2.67
CA VAL A 563 -13.79 -15.87 3.08
C VAL A 563 -13.93 -15.37 4.51
N LEU A 564 -15.05 -14.74 4.85
CA LEU A 564 -15.31 -14.19 6.19
C LEU A 564 -15.15 -15.22 7.32
N PRO A 565 -15.51 -16.52 7.18
CA PRO A 565 -15.29 -17.53 8.22
C PRO A 565 -13.83 -17.70 8.66
N ARG A 566 -12.85 -17.24 7.87
CA ARG A 566 -11.44 -17.23 8.27
C ARG A 566 -11.21 -16.38 9.54
N ALA A 567 -12.03 -15.36 9.77
CA ALA A 567 -11.94 -14.52 10.97
C ALA A 567 -12.14 -15.32 12.26
N GLU A 568 -13.11 -16.24 12.28
CA GLU A 568 -13.33 -17.12 13.43
C GLU A 568 -12.23 -18.16 13.61
N TYR A 569 -11.69 -18.69 12.50
CA TYR A 569 -10.52 -19.59 12.55
C TYR A 569 -9.35 -18.92 13.26
N HIS A 570 -9.01 -17.69 12.91
CA HIS A 570 -7.93 -16.93 13.53
C HIS A 570 -8.19 -16.68 15.03
N TYR A 571 -9.41 -16.34 15.41
CA TYR A 571 -9.76 -16.22 16.82
C TYR A 571 -9.54 -17.52 17.60
N LYS A 572 -10.04 -18.65 17.09
CA LYS A 572 -9.88 -19.96 17.72
C LYS A 572 -8.42 -20.39 17.82
N SER A 573 -7.61 -20.10 16.81
CA SER A 573 -6.17 -20.35 16.82
C SER A 573 -5.48 -19.56 17.93
N ALA A 574 -5.75 -18.26 18.00
CA ALA A 574 -5.07 -17.32 18.90
C ALA A 574 -5.32 -17.61 20.39
N ILE A 575 -6.57 -17.89 20.77
CA ILE A 575 -6.94 -18.09 22.19
C ILE A 575 -6.35 -19.36 22.81
N SER A 576 -5.72 -20.22 22.02
CA SER A 576 -4.95 -21.37 22.54
C SER A 576 -3.71 -20.96 23.34
N GLY A 577 -3.30 -19.68 23.22
CA GLY A 577 -2.18 -19.09 23.94
C GLY A 577 -0.80 -19.49 23.37
N SER A 578 0.26 -19.09 24.08
CA SER A 578 1.65 -19.22 23.63
C SER A 578 2.42 -20.37 24.28
N SER A 579 1.86 -21.08 25.27
CA SER A 579 2.59 -22.04 26.08
C SER A 579 3.24 -23.18 25.29
N ASN A 580 2.55 -23.71 24.27
CA ASN A 580 3.08 -24.74 23.38
C ASN A 580 4.15 -24.20 22.39
N ILE A 581 4.18 -22.89 22.15
CA ILE A 581 5.17 -22.21 21.31
C ILE A 581 6.43 -21.93 22.13
N MET A 582 6.28 -21.30 23.31
CA MET A 582 7.39 -20.84 24.15
C MET A 582 8.11 -21.99 24.87
N ASN A 583 7.42 -23.08 25.17
CA ASN A 583 8.02 -24.25 25.78
C ASN A 583 8.72 -25.20 24.81
N PHE A 584 8.55 -24.99 23.50
CA PHE A 584 9.20 -25.81 22.49
C PHE A 584 10.70 -25.49 22.43
N LYS A 585 11.53 -26.55 22.50
CA LYS A 585 12.99 -26.45 22.36
C LYS A 585 13.37 -26.80 20.94
N PHE A 586 13.92 -25.82 20.22
CA PHE A 586 14.53 -26.06 18.90
C PHE A 586 15.92 -26.69 19.14
N ASN A 587 16.19 -27.84 18.52
CA ASN A 587 17.46 -28.55 18.61
C ASN A 587 18.47 -27.96 17.61
#